data_c34b186e117dc97781eb4010ed567207
#
_entry.id   c34b186e117dc97781eb4010ed567207
#
_cell.length_a   1.000
_cell.length_b   1.000
_cell.length_c   1.000
_cell.angle_alpha   90.00
_cell.angle_beta   90.00
_cell.angle_gamma   90.00
#
_symmetry.space_group_name_H-M   'P 1'
#
loop_
_entity.id
_entity.type
_entity.pdbx_description
1 polymer ?
#
loop_
_entity_poly.entity_id
_entity_poly.type
_entity_poly.pdbx_seq_one_letter_code
_entity_poly.pdbx_strand_id
1 'polypeptide(L)' 'MTWKEAKQAFVDNVPVIYENRTVCGGTIECPRIAEITLYRRQDGQIMQSVGAMDKNENCIYRDTPDKFTRR' A
#
# COMPACT_ATOMS: atom_id res chain seq x y z
N MET A 1 5.82 5.77 2.98
CA MET A 1 5.00 6.73 3.76
C MET A 1 4.72 6.17 5.14
N THR A 2 4.36 7.04 6.07
CA THR A 2 3.91 6.61 7.39
C THR A 2 2.50 6.04 7.32
N TRP A 3 2.08 5.37 8.39
CA TRP A 3 0.70 4.87 8.50
C TRP A 3 -0.32 6.00 8.38
N LYS A 4 -0.03 7.14 9.01
CA LYS A 4 -0.89 8.32 8.94
C LYS A 4 -1.02 8.85 7.52
N GLU A 5 0.10 8.93 6.81
CA GLU A 5 0.12 9.37 5.42
C GLU A 5 -0.63 8.39 4.51
N ALA A 6 -0.48 7.08 4.76
CA ALA A 6 -1.18 6.06 4.00
C ALA A 6 -2.70 6.16 4.18
N LYS A 7 -3.15 6.36 5.41
CA LYS A 7 -4.58 6.56 5.68
C LYS A 7 -5.11 7.80 4.97
N GLN A 8 -4.34 8.88 4.98
CA GLN A 8 -4.75 10.12 4.30
C GLN A 8 -4.81 9.93 2.79
N ALA A 9 -3.82 9.25 2.21
CA ALA A 9 -3.83 8.94 0.77
C ALA A 9 -5.01 8.06 0.39
N PHE A 10 -5.39 7.13 1.26
CA PHE A 10 -6.57 6.29 1.05
C PHE A 10 -7.85 7.14 1.04
N VAL A 11 -8.01 8.04 2.00
CA VAL A 11 -9.18 8.93 2.09
C VAL A 11 -9.24 9.87 0.89
N ASP A 12 -8.09 10.42 0.50
CA ASP A 12 -7.98 11.37 -0.61
C ASP A 12 -8.13 10.69 -1.98
N ASN A 13 -8.05 9.36 -2.03
CA ASN A 13 -8.16 8.57 -3.26
C ASN A 13 -7.14 9.01 -4.32
N VAL A 14 -5.88 9.17 -3.93
CA VAL A 14 -4.81 9.67 -4.79
C VAL A 14 -3.89 8.54 -5.25
N PRO A 15 -3.20 8.71 -6.40
CA PRO A 15 -2.24 7.72 -6.88
C PRO A 15 -1.05 7.58 -5.92
N VAL A 16 -0.53 6.35 -5.86
CA VAL A 16 0.67 6.02 -5.08
C VAL A 16 1.61 5.18 -5.92
N ILE A 17 2.86 5.10 -5.50
CA ILE A 17 3.86 4.24 -6.12
C ILE A 17 4.23 3.16 -5.11
N TYR A 18 4.13 1.90 -5.55
CA TYR A 18 4.55 0.75 -4.75
C TYR A 18 5.99 0.40 -5.12
N GLU A 19 6.86 0.34 -4.13
CA GLU A 19 8.27 -0.01 -4.30
C GLU A 19 8.54 -1.38 -3.69
N ASN A 20 8.93 -2.34 -4.54
CA ASN A 20 9.33 -3.66 -4.09
C ASN A 20 10.35 -4.21 -5.10
N ARG A 21 11.55 -4.50 -4.61
CA ARG A 21 12.67 -4.96 -5.45
C ARG A 21 12.41 -6.30 -6.13
N THR A 22 11.43 -7.05 -5.64
CA THR A 22 11.08 -8.35 -6.22
C THR A 22 10.17 -8.25 -7.43
N VAL A 23 9.60 -7.07 -7.71
CA VAL A 23 8.76 -6.86 -8.88
C VAL A 23 9.59 -6.29 -10.03
N CYS A 24 9.12 -6.49 -11.24
CA CYS A 24 9.79 -6.01 -12.45
C CYS A 24 9.90 -4.47 -12.40
N GLY A 25 11.13 -3.96 -12.55
CA GLY A 25 11.39 -2.53 -12.50
C GLY A 25 11.46 -1.94 -11.10
N GLY A 26 11.13 -2.71 -10.08
CA GLY A 26 11.21 -2.28 -8.67
C GLY A 26 10.13 -1.31 -8.22
N THR A 27 9.36 -0.72 -9.14
CA THR A 27 8.29 0.22 -8.82
C THR A 27 7.06 -0.05 -9.67
N ILE A 28 5.88 0.16 -9.07
CA ILE A 28 4.60 0.01 -9.77
C ILE A 28 3.75 1.23 -9.43
N GLU A 29 3.23 1.87 -10.48
CA GLU A 29 2.28 2.96 -10.30
C GLU A 29 0.89 2.39 -10.05
N CYS A 30 0.28 2.81 -8.95
CA CYS A 30 -1.05 2.39 -8.55
C CYS A 30 -1.98 3.59 -8.54
N PRO A 31 -3.15 3.52 -9.18
CA PRO A 31 -4.07 4.66 -9.25
C PRO A 31 -4.65 5.05 -7.89
N ARG A 32 -4.71 4.12 -6.95
CA ARG A 32 -5.28 4.40 -5.63
C ARG A 32 -4.93 3.32 -4.64
N ILE A 33 -5.03 3.66 -3.36
CA ILE A 33 -5.02 2.67 -2.28
C ILE A 33 -6.45 2.13 -2.15
N ALA A 34 -6.61 0.82 -2.24
CA ALA A 34 -7.92 0.18 -2.19
C ALA A 34 -8.30 -0.24 -0.78
N GLU A 35 -7.33 -0.51 0.09
CA GLU A 35 -7.61 -0.97 1.43
C GLU A 35 -6.52 -0.56 2.42
N ILE A 36 -6.95 -0.36 3.66
CA ILE A 36 -6.09 -0.08 4.81
C ILE A 36 -6.50 -1.08 5.88
N THR A 37 -5.55 -1.86 6.40
CA THR A 37 -5.86 -2.95 7.32
C THR A 37 -4.93 -2.94 8.53
N LEU A 38 -5.51 -3.15 9.70
CA LEU A 38 -4.76 -3.50 10.91
C LEU A 38 -5.09 -4.95 11.25
N TYR A 39 -4.06 -5.73 11.56
CA TYR A 39 -4.31 -7.10 12.02
C TYR A 39 -3.33 -7.47 13.12
N ARG A 40 -3.73 -8.40 13.96
CA ARG A 40 -2.91 -8.91 15.07
C ARG A 40 -2.31 -10.25 14.67
N ARG A 41 -1.00 -10.36 14.81
CA ARG A 41 -0.30 -11.63 14.61
C ARG A 41 -0.48 -12.54 15.81
N GLN A 42 -0.16 -13.83 15.64
CA GLN A 42 -0.23 -14.82 16.71
C GLN A 42 0.68 -14.48 17.89
N ASP A 43 1.79 -13.79 17.63
CA ASP A 43 2.73 -13.34 18.67
C ASP A 43 2.26 -12.07 19.39
N GLY A 44 1.11 -11.53 19.03
CA GLY A 44 0.52 -10.34 19.63
C GLY A 44 0.91 -9.02 18.97
N GLN A 45 1.80 -9.03 17.98
CA GLN A 45 2.17 -7.82 17.27
C GLN A 45 1.04 -7.31 16.39
N ILE A 46 0.87 -5.99 16.38
CA ILE A 46 -0.10 -5.32 15.50
C ILE A 46 0.62 -4.93 14.20
N MET A 47 0.09 -5.40 13.08
CA MET A 47 0.64 -5.13 11.75
C MET A 47 -0.26 -4.18 10.98
N GLN A 48 0.38 -3.31 10.20
CA GLN A 48 -0.29 -2.34 9.34
C GLN A 48 -0.09 -2.79 7.89
N SER A 49 -1.16 -2.87 7.13
CA SER A 49 -1.11 -3.28 5.74
C SER A 49 -1.81 -2.24 4.86
N VAL A 50 -1.16 -1.91 3.76
CA VAL A 50 -1.70 -1.05 2.71
C VAL A 50 -1.89 -1.91 1.47
N GLY A 51 -3.07 -1.87 0.89
CA GLY A 51 -3.36 -2.56 -0.38
C GLY A 51 -3.62 -1.55 -1.47
N ALA A 52 -2.75 -1.48 -2.47
CA ALA A 52 -2.90 -0.58 -3.60
C ALA A 52 -3.33 -1.35 -4.85
N MET A 53 -4.28 -0.77 -5.56
CA MET A 53 -4.84 -1.37 -6.78
C MET A 53 -3.87 -1.16 -7.94
N ASP A 54 -3.70 -2.18 -8.80
CA ASP A 54 -2.90 -1.99 -10.00
C ASP A 54 -3.67 -1.12 -11.03
N LYS A 55 -2.97 -0.67 -12.06
CA LYS A 55 -3.55 0.24 -13.06
C LYS A 55 -4.73 -0.37 -13.83
N ASN A 56 -4.78 -1.69 -13.92
CA ASN A 56 -5.87 -2.41 -14.61
C ASN A 56 -6.96 -2.88 -13.65
N GLU A 57 -6.79 -2.60 -12.34
CA GLU A 57 -7.68 -3.01 -11.26
C GLU A 57 -7.91 -4.52 -11.18
N ASN A 58 -6.89 -5.30 -11.60
CA ASN A 58 -6.95 -6.75 -11.60
C ASN A 58 -6.37 -7.38 -10.33
N CYS A 59 -5.48 -6.67 -9.63
CA CYS A 59 -4.85 -7.20 -8.43
C CYS A 59 -4.55 -6.09 -7.44
N ILE A 60 -4.34 -6.48 -6.19
CA ILE A 60 -4.00 -5.57 -5.11
C ILE A 60 -2.61 -5.95 -4.60
N TYR A 61 -1.73 -4.95 -4.52
CA TYR A 61 -0.40 -5.12 -3.92
C TYR A 61 -0.48 -4.75 -2.45
N ARG A 62 -0.30 -5.75 -1.58
CA ARG A 62 -0.39 -5.58 -0.13
C ARG A 62 1.00 -5.61 0.48
N ASP A 63 1.33 -4.57 1.22
CA ASP A 63 2.61 -4.48 1.90
C ASP A 63 2.52 -3.48 3.06
N THR A 64 3.61 -3.32 3.78
CA THR A 64 3.70 -2.32 4.85
C THR A 64 3.71 -0.91 4.25
N PRO A 65 3.28 0.11 5.02
CA PRO A 65 3.19 1.48 4.48
C PRO A 65 4.50 2.04 3.94
N ASP A 66 5.65 1.61 4.48
CA ASP A 66 6.97 2.09 4.05
C ASP A 66 7.31 1.71 2.61
N LYS A 67 6.58 0.76 2.01
CA LYS A 67 6.78 0.34 0.62
C LYS A 67 6.02 1.21 -0.38
N PHE A 68 5.30 2.20 0.08
CA PHE A 68 4.48 3.07 -0.77
C PHE A 68 4.91 4.52 -0.63
N THR A 69 4.81 5.27 -1.72
CA THR A 69 5.00 6.72 -1.72
C THR A 69 3.85 7.38 -2.46
N ARG A 70 3.48 8.57 -2.03
CA ARG A 70 2.45 9.35 -2.71
C ARG A 70 3.05 9.90 -4.01
N ARG A 71 2.32 9.74 -5.06
CA ARG A 71 2.73 10.22 -6.37
C ARG A 71 2.59 11.73 -6.50
#